data_1c7b60f168b96bfad832d225afca49b8
#
_entry.id   1c7b60f168b96bfad832d225afca49b8
#
_cell.length_a   1.000
_cell.length_b   1.000
_cell.length_c   1.000
_cell.angle_alpha   90.00
_cell.angle_beta   90.00
_cell.angle_gamma   90.00
#
_symmetry.space_group_name_H-M   'P 1'
#
loop_
_entity.id
_entity.type
_entity.pdbx_description
1 polymer ?
#
loop_
_entity_poly.entity_id
_entity_poly.type
_entity_poly.pdbx_seq_one_letter_code
_entity_poly.pdbx_strand_id
1 'polypeptide(L)'
;KSTLLKLITGLYRPSKGDILVDGKPVRGITVQEYRELYSAIFADFHLFEKLYGIRNWQPDVVADLIKEMQLTQKTAFENGQFQNINLSTGQRKRIAMIVSKLEDRDIYIFDEWAADQDPTFREYYYYTLLPELKRNGKTIIVVSHDDSKYFATADRIVKMDMGKMTDITNEMKSN
;
A
#
# COMPACT_ATOMS: atom_id res chain seq x y z
N LYS A 1 -2.43 14.06 -5.83
CA LYS A 1 -2.55 12.60 -5.79
C LYS A 1 -2.90 12.14 -4.39
N SER A 2 -2.11 12.43 -3.36
CA SER A 2 -2.34 12.00 -1.97
C SER A 2 -3.69 12.46 -1.40
N THR A 3 -4.19 13.64 -1.80
CA THR A 3 -5.56 14.10 -1.44
C THR A 3 -6.64 13.14 -1.94
N LEU A 4 -6.50 12.61 -3.17
CA LEU A 4 -7.41 11.61 -3.71
C LEU A 4 -7.37 10.32 -2.90
N LEU A 5 -6.18 9.85 -2.54
CA LEU A 5 -6.05 8.67 -1.70
C LEU A 5 -6.71 8.86 -0.33
N LYS A 6 -6.53 10.04 0.29
CA LYS A 6 -7.18 10.39 1.57
C LYS A 6 -8.72 10.48 1.45
N LEU A 7 -9.24 10.86 0.29
CA LEU A 7 -10.68 10.79 -0.01
C LEU A 7 -11.15 9.34 -0.16
N ILE A 8 -10.44 8.54 -0.98
CA ILE A 8 -10.77 7.12 -1.22
C ILE A 8 -10.76 6.33 0.09
N THR A 9 -9.82 6.56 0.99
CA THR A 9 -9.74 5.87 2.29
C THR A 9 -10.70 6.42 3.36
N GLY A 10 -11.52 7.43 3.03
CA GLY A 10 -12.44 8.05 3.99
C GLY A 10 -11.75 8.86 5.09
N LEU A 11 -10.47 9.23 4.93
CA LEU A 11 -9.79 10.18 5.81
C LEU A 11 -10.28 11.61 5.58
N TYR A 12 -10.67 11.93 4.34
CA TYR A 12 -11.31 13.18 3.97
C TYR A 12 -12.73 12.91 3.44
N ARG A 13 -13.62 13.89 3.62
CA ARG A 13 -14.96 13.84 3.05
C ARG A 13 -14.99 14.65 1.75
N PRO A 14 -15.63 14.14 0.68
CA PRO A 14 -15.81 14.91 -0.53
C PRO A 14 -16.73 16.10 -0.26
N SER A 15 -16.41 17.26 -0.81
CA SER A 15 -17.26 18.47 -0.71
C SER A 15 -18.50 18.38 -1.61
N LYS A 16 -18.43 17.59 -2.69
CA LYS A 16 -19.52 17.29 -3.62
C LYS A 16 -19.38 15.87 -4.14
N GLY A 17 -20.51 15.25 -4.48
CA GLY A 17 -20.54 13.86 -4.98
C GLY A 17 -20.47 12.83 -3.85
N ASP A 18 -20.37 11.58 -4.25
CA ASP A 18 -20.37 10.42 -3.36
C ASP A 18 -19.20 9.49 -3.68
N ILE A 19 -18.71 8.80 -2.66
CA ILE A 19 -17.81 7.67 -2.81
C ILE A 19 -18.69 6.43 -2.93
N LEU A 20 -18.44 5.61 -3.94
CA LEU A 20 -19.17 4.37 -4.18
C LEU A 20 -18.23 3.17 -4.00
N VAL A 21 -18.71 2.12 -3.36
CA VAL A 21 -18.08 0.78 -3.32
C VAL A 21 -19.06 -0.17 -3.98
N ASP A 22 -18.63 -0.85 -5.02
CA ASP A 22 -19.47 -1.75 -5.84
C ASP A 22 -20.77 -1.07 -6.30
N GLY A 23 -20.66 0.21 -6.70
CA GLY A 23 -21.79 1.00 -7.17
C GLY A 23 -22.75 1.50 -6.08
N LYS A 24 -22.50 1.20 -4.81
CA LYS A 24 -23.33 1.63 -3.67
C LYS A 24 -22.66 2.78 -2.92
N PRO A 25 -23.40 3.85 -2.59
CA PRO A 25 -22.87 4.95 -1.77
C PRO A 25 -22.42 4.46 -0.39
N VAL A 26 -21.24 4.92 0.05
CA VAL A 26 -20.66 4.60 1.36
C VAL A 26 -21.51 5.13 2.53
N ARG A 27 -22.51 5.97 2.28
CA ARG A 27 -23.37 6.57 3.32
C ARG A 27 -24.11 5.58 4.23
N GLY A 28 -24.23 4.30 3.81
CA GLY A 28 -24.96 3.25 4.56
C GLY A 28 -24.07 2.38 5.45
N ILE A 29 -22.74 2.56 5.43
CA ILE A 29 -21.79 1.82 6.25
C ILE A 29 -21.08 2.78 7.22
N THR A 30 -20.65 2.26 8.37
CA THR A 30 -19.87 3.09 9.29
C THR A 30 -18.53 3.47 8.67
N VAL A 31 -18.00 4.63 9.06
CA VAL A 31 -16.66 5.07 8.61
C VAL A 31 -15.59 4.04 8.97
N GLN A 32 -15.76 3.33 10.07
CA GLN A 32 -14.83 2.30 10.51
C GLN A 32 -14.90 1.07 9.59
N GLU A 33 -16.07 0.52 9.34
CA GLU A 33 -16.26 -0.61 8.40
C GLU A 33 -15.71 -0.27 7.01
N TYR A 34 -15.95 0.96 6.55
CA TYR A 34 -15.38 1.41 5.28
C TYR A 34 -13.85 1.44 5.28
N ARG A 35 -13.23 1.95 6.34
CA ARG A 35 -11.77 2.00 6.47
C ARG A 35 -11.14 0.62 6.60
N GLU A 36 -11.85 -0.34 7.13
CA GLU A 36 -11.39 -1.72 7.25
C GLU A 36 -11.23 -2.44 5.90
N LEU A 37 -11.75 -1.88 4.81
CA LEU A 37 -11.48 -2.38 3.45
C LEU A 37 -10.04 -2.11 3.01
N TYR A 38 -9.35 -1.15 3.62
CA TYR A 38 -8.08 -0.64 3.13
C TYR A 38 -6.93 -0.94 4.08
N SER A 39 -5.78 -1.29 3.49
CA SER A 39 -4.48 -1.12 4.12
C SER A 39 -3.69 -0.09 3.31
N ALA A 40 -3.29 1.02 3.93
CA ALA A 40 -2.73 2.15 3.23
C ALA A 40 -1.39 2.59 3.83
N ILE A 41 -0.37 2.68 2.98
CA ILE A 41 0.93 3.25 3.31
C ILE A 41 1.05 4.58 2.57
N PHE A 42 0.82 5.67 3.28
CA PHE A 42 0.97 7.03 2.76
C PHE A 42 2.44 7.46 2.74
N ALA A 43 2.79 8.47 1.95
CA ALA A 43 4.15 9.01 1.90
C ALA A 43 4.61 9.55 3.27
N ASP A 44 3.68 10.14 4.04
CA ASP A 44 3.86 10.68 5.39
C ASP A 44 3.46 9.70 6.51
N PHE A 45 3.61 8.38 6.27
CA PHE A 45 3.19 7.35 7.23
C PHE A 45 3.94 7.42 8.56
N HIS A 46 3.25 7.03 9.63
CA HIS A 46 3.86 6.78 10.93
C HIS A 46 4.02 5.28 11.15
N LEU A 47 5.21 4.86 11.60
CA LEU A 47 5.49 3.47 11.91
C LEU A 47 5.43 3.27 13.44
N PHE A 48 4.63 2.30 13.86
CA PHE A 48 4.57 1.85 15.24
C PHE A 48 5.45 0.62 15.45
N GLU A 49 6.01 0.47 16.65
CA GLU A 49 6.74 -0.74 17.04
C GLU A 49 5.80 -1.95 17.19
N LYS A 50 4.58 -1.72 17.68
CA LYS A 50 3.59 -2.76 17.97
C LYS A 50 2.57 -2.92 16.83
N LEU A 51 2.08 -4.15 16.71
CA LEU A 51 0.98 -4.49 15.78
C LEU A 51 -0.37 -4.11 16.43
N TYR A 52 -0.76 -2.84 16.31
CA TYR A 52 -2.06 -2.39 16.81
C TYR A 52 -3.20 -2.89 15.90
N GLY A 53 -4.26 -3.43 16.52
CA GLY A 53 -5.45 -3.89 15.80
C GLY A 53 -5.31 -5.27 15.12
N ILE A 54 -4.11 -5.81 15.01
CA ILE A 54 -3.85 -7.14 14.42
C ILE A 54 -3.75 -8.15 15.56
N ARG A 55 -4.75 -9.05 15.68
CA ARG A 55 -4.85 -9.98 16.83
C ARG A 55 -4.31 -11.38 16.51
N ASN A 56 -4.35 -11.81 15.28
CA ASN A 56 -4.09 -13.20 14.86
C ASN A 56 -2.75 -13.34 14.12
N TRP A 57 -1.72 -12.60 14.54
CA TRP A 57 -0.38 -12.77 13.99
C TRP A 57 0.31 -13.99 14.63
N GLN A 58 1.17 -14.66 13.86
CA GLN A 58 2.01 -15.76 14.32
C GLN A 58 3.48 -15.36 14.22
N PRO A 59 4.32 -15.68 15.23
CA PRO A 59 5.74 -15.29 15.23
C PRO A 59 6.48 -15.74 13.99
N ASP A 60 6.25 -16.98 13.54
CA ASP A 60 6.90 -17.54 12.37
C ASP A 60 6.51 -16.81 11.07
N VAL A 61 5.24 -16.43 10.92
CA VAL A 61 4.75 -15.65 9.78
C VAL A 61 5.42 -14.27 9.75
N VAL A 62 5.55 -13.61 10.91
CA VAL A 62 6.23 -12.31 10.98
C VAL A 62 7.71 -12.45 10.66
N ALA A 63 8.37 -13.52 11.14
CA ALA A 63 9.78 -13.79 10.84
C ALA A 63 10.01 -14.02 9.34
N ASP A 64 9.14 -14.77 8.67
CA ASP A 64 9.20 -14.98 7.22
C ASP A 64 8.99 -13.67 6.44
N LEU A 65 8.06 -12.82 6.86
CA LEU A 65 7.87 -11.49 6.27
C LEU A 65 9.08 -10.58 6.48
N ILE A 66 9.72 -10.60 7.65
CA ILE A 66 10.98 -9.87 7.91
C ILE A 66 12.08 -10.34 6.95
N LYS A 67 12.17 -11.65 6.72
CA LYS A 67 13.13 -12.23 5.77
C LYS A 67 12.81 -11.83 4.33
N GLU A 68 11.56 -11.94 3.91
CA GLU A 68 11.06 -11.51 2.59
C GLU A 68 11.40 -10.04 2.33
N MET A 69 11.19 -9.18 3.31
CA MET A 69 11.49 -7.74 3.25
C MET A 69 12.98 -7.42 3.43
N GLN A 70 13.86 -8.44 3.52
CA GLN A 70 15.32 -8.30 3.67
C GLN A 70 15.72 -7.47 4.91
N LEU A 71 15.03 -7.67 6.01
CA LEU A 71 15.22 -6.93 7.26
C LEU A 71 15.82 -7.76 8.38
N THR A 72 16.19 -9.03 8.16
CA THR A 72 16.68 -9.97 9.19
C THR A 72 17.87 -9.45 9.99
N GLN A 73 18.77 -8.65 9.36
CA GLN A 73 19.91 -8.03 10.03
C GLN A 73 19.62 -6.63 10.60
N LYS A 74 18.37 -6.16 10.54
CA LYS A 74 17.98 -4.80 10.88
C LYS A 74 17.03 -4.74 12.05
N THR A 75 16.11 -5.70 12.15
CA THR A 75 15.12 -5.81 13.20
C THR A 75 14.74 -7.26 13.44
N ALA A 76 14.18 -7.52 14.61
CA ALA A 76 13.51 -8.76 14.97
C ALA A 76 12.10 -8.43 15.46
N PHE A 77 11.24 -9.43 15.61
CA PHE A 77 9.91 -9.26 16.18
C PHE A 77 9.77 -10.14 17.40
N GLU A 78 9.64 -9.53 18.56
CA GLU A 78 9.58 -10.21 19.88
C GLU A 78 8.53 -9.53 20.76
N ASN A 79 7.83 -10.32 21.55
CA ASN A 79 6.82 -9.82 22.48
C ASN A 79 5.75 -8.90 21.84
N GLY A 80 5.40 -9.17 20.56
CA GLY A 80 4.40 -8.40 19.82
C GLY A 80 4.89 -7.06 19.29
N GLN A 81 6.20 -6.85 19.19
CA GLN A 81 6.77 -5.59 18.68
C GLN A 81 8.07 -5.79 17.89
N PHE A 82 8.31 -4.90 16.95
CA PHE A 82 9.59 -4.78 16.27
C PHE A 82 10.64 -4.17 17.20
N GLN A 83 11.78 -4.83 17.35
CA GLN A 83 12.83 -4.43 18.31
C GLN A 83 13.58 -3.16 17.88
N ASN A 84 13.60 -2.87 16.58
CA ASN A 84 14.22 -1.67 16.06
C ASN A 84 13.39 -1.13 14.89
N ILE A 85 12.91 0.08 15.00
CA ILE A 85 12.25 0.85 13.93
C ILE A 85 13.02 2.12 13.54
N ASN A 86 14.18 2.37 14.17
CA ASN A 86 15.08 3.47 13.83
C ASN A 86 15.94 3.08 12.60
N LEU A 87 15.31 3.02 11.46
CA LEU A 87 15.81 2.51 10.21
C LEU A 87 15.73 3.59 9.11
N SER A 88 16.37 3.35 7.96
CA SER A 88 16.19 4.23 6.80
C SER A 88 14.73 4.27 6.36
N THR A 89 14.33 5.33 5.64
CA THR A 89 12.95 5.49 5.15
C THR A 89 12.49 4.27 4.35
N GLY A 90 13.31 3.76 3.44
CA GLY A 90 13.01 2.57 2.67
C GLY A 90 12.79 1.32 3.56
N GLN A 91 13.65 1.10 4.55
CA GLN A 91 13.51 -0.03 5.50
C GLN A 91 12.26 0.12 6.37
N ARG A 92 11.93 1.34 6.82
CA ARG A 92 10.69 1.62 7.55
C ARG A 92 9.45 1.34 6.69
N LYS A 93 9.47 1.69 5.40
CA LYS A 93 8.41 1.34 4.44
C LYS A 93 8.27 -0.18 4.27
N ARG A 94 9.38 -0.93 4.33
CA ARG A 94 9.35 -2.41 4.31
C ARG A 94 8.68 -2.98 5.58
N ILE A 95 8.92 -2.42 6.78
CA ILE A 95 8.17 -2.81 7.99
C ILE A 95 6.67 -2.46 7.84
N ALA A 96 6.35 -1.29 7.32
CA ALA A 96 4.95 -0.92 7.05
C ALA A 96 4.28 -1.90 6.07
N MET A 97 5.00 -2.43 5.07
CA MET A 97 4.52 -3.48 4.18
C MET A 97 4.26 -4.79 4.93
N ILE A 98 5.10 -5.18 5.88
CA ILE A 98 4.86 -6.35 6.75
C ILE A 98 3.54 -6.17 7.50
N VAL A 99 3.34 -5.01 8.14
CA VAL A 99 2.10 -4.69 8.85
C VAL A 99 0.90 -4.77 7.90
N SER A 100 1.01 -4.17 6.72
CA SER A 100 -0.02 -4.18 5.69
C SER A 100 -0.38 -5.61 5.23
N LYS A 101 0.62 -6.49 5.01
CA LYS A 101 0.39 -7.92 4.68
C LYS A 101 -0.29 -8.66 5.82
N LEU A 102 0.03 -8.36 7.09
CA LEU A 102 -0.60 -8.95 8.26
C LEU A 102 -2.03 -8.46 8.50
N GLU A 103 -2.37 -7.23 8.10
CA GLU A 103 -3.74 -6.71 8.10
C GLU A 103 -4.65 -7.46 7.12
N ASP A 104 -4.08 -7.97 6.04
CA ASP A 104 -4.72 -8.77 4.99
C ASP A 104 -6.04 -8.17 4.45
N ARG A 105 -6.06 -6.86 4.21
CA ARG A 105 -7.24 -6.15 3.69
C ARG A 105 -7.47 -6.43 2.21
N ASP A 106 -8.67 -6.13 1.72
CA ASP A 106 -9.04 -6.35 0.32
C ASP A 106 -8.39 -5.35 -0.64
N ILE A 107 -8.13 -4.13 -0.16
CA ILE A 107 -7.61 -3.02 -0.97
C ILE A 107 -6.33 -2.48 -0.35
N TYR A 108 -5.25 -2.51 -1.12
CA TYR A 108 -3.95 -1.95 -0.75
C TYR A 108 -3.72 -0.62 -1.44
N ILE A 109 -3.23 0.37 -0.68
CA ILE A 109 -2.89 1.70 -1.20
C ILE A 109 -1.44 2.01 -0.86
N PHE A 110 -0.65 2.33 -1.88
CA PHE A 110 0.76 2.67 -1.75
C PHE A 110 1.03 4.05 -2.36
N ASP A 111 1.33 5.03 -1.50
CA ASP A 111 1.66 6.40 -1.93
C ASP A 111 3.18 6.58 -1.96
N GLU A 112 3.75 6.58 -3.15
CA GLU A 112 5.19 6.73 -3.41
C GLU A 112 6.07 5.74 -2.62
N TRP A 113 5.57 4.50 -2.45
CA TRP A 113 6.25 3.52 -1.61
C TRP A 113 7.63 3.14 -2.16
N ALA A 114 7.76 2.97 -3.47
CA ALA A 114 8.96 2.52 -4.12
C ALA A 114 10.07 3.61 -4.22
N ALA A 115 9.73 4.88 -4.05
CA ALA A 115 10.65 6.00 -4.22
C ALA A 115 11.92 5.90 -3.34
N ASP A 116 11.78 5.38 -2.10
CA ASP A 116 12.87 5.23 -1.14
C ASP A 116 13.53 3.83 -1.15
N GLN A 117 13.21 3.00 -2.15
CA GLN A 117 13.81 1.68 -2.28
C GLN A 117 15.04 1.71 -3.18
N ASP A 118 16.02 0.86 -2.87
CA ASP A 118 17.11 0.57 -3.79
C ASP A 118 16.60 -0.05 -5.10
N PRO A 119 17.36 0.03 -6.21
CA PRO A 119 16.91 -0.44 -7.52
C PRO A 119 16.45 -1.91 -7.52
N THR A 120 17.17 -2.79 -6.85
CA THR A 120 16.87 -4.23 -6.80
C THR A 120 15.56 -4.49 -6.07
N PHE A 121 15.37 -3.83 -4.93
CA PHE A 121 14.13 -4.01 -4.16
C PHE A 121 12.94 -3.30 -4.83
N ARG A 122 13.17 -2.23 -5.58
CA ARG A 122 12.14 -1.59 -6.41
C ARG A 122 11.65 -2.53 -7.51
N GLU A 123 12.54 -3.24 -8.18
CA GLU A 123 12.17 -4.27 -9.15
C GLU A 123 11.39 -5.43 -8.50
N TYR A 124 11.85 -5.91 -7.34
CA TYR A 124 11.11 -6.91 -6.56
C TYR A 124 9.69 -6.44 -6.23
N TYR A 125 9.53 -5.19 -5.80
CA TYR A 125 8.20 -4.61 -5.51
C TYR A 125 7.28 -4.66 -6.71
N TYR A 126 7.71 -4.14 -7.87
CA TYR A 126 6.85 -4.05 -9.05
C TYR A 126 6.64 -5.40 -9.75
N TYR A 127 7.65 -6.25 -9.84
CA TYR A 127 7.58 -7.48 -10.63
C TYR A 127 7.27 -8.74 -9.82
N THR A 128 7.35 -8.68 -8.50
CA THR A 128 7.08 -9.85 -7.65
C THR A 128 5.97 -9.56 -6.64
N LEU A 129 6.15 -8.56 -5.78
CA LEU A 129 5.27 -8.31 -4.65
C LEU A 129 3.88 -7.82 -5.08
N LEU A 130 3.78 -6.82 -5.94
CA LEU A 130 2.47 -6.36 -6.43
C LEU A 130 1.72 -7.44 -7.23
N PRO A 131 2.35 -8.18 -8.18
CA PRO A 131 1.71 -9.30 -8.85
C PRO A 131 1.28 -10.44 -7.90
N GLU A 132 2.03 -10.70 -6.82
CA GLU A 132 1.65 -11.66 -5.79
C GLU A 132 0.36 -11.24 -5.07
N LEU A 133 0.31 -10.01 -4.57
CA LEU A 133 -0.90 -9.46 -3.95
C LEU A 133 -2.10 -9.54 -4.90
N LYS A 134 -1.90 -9.21 -6.18
CA LYS A 134 -2.95 -9.33 -7.21
C LYS A 134 -3.42 -10.77 -7.39
N ARG A 135 -2.50 -11.75 -7.50
CA ARG A 135 -2.87 -13.18 -7.59
C ARG A 135 -3.64 -13.66 -6.37
N ASN A 136 -3.41 -13.08 -5.21
CA ASN A 136 -4.16 -13.33 -3.97
C ASN A 136 -5.51 -12.60 -3.92
N GLY A 137 -5.98 -12.05 -5.05
CA GLY A 137 -7.29 -11.41 -5.19
C GLY A 137 -7.36 -9.99 -4.65
N LYS A 138 -6.22 -9.36 -4.32
CA LYS A 138 -6.21 -7.99 -3.77
C LYS A 138 -6.35 -6.94 -4.85
N THR A 139 -7.06 -5.87 -4.55
CA THR A 139 -7.08 -4.64 -5.34
C THR A 139 -5.93 -3.74 -4.89
N ILE A 140 -5.15 -3.22 -5.83
CA ILE A 140 -3.96 -2.44 -5.49
C ILE A 140 -4.01 -1.09 -6.20
N ILE A 141 -3.85 -0.02 -5.43
CA ILE A 141 -3.76 1.35 -5.92
C ILE A 141 -2.36 1.88 -5.61
N VAL A 142 -1.58 2.19 -6.63
CA VAL A 142 -0.22 2.73 -6.50
C VAL A 142 -0.17 4.14 -7.04
N VAL A 143 0.36 5.06 -6.25
CA VAL A 143 0.82 6.35 -6.73
C VAL A 143 2.33 6.30 -6.87
N SER A 144 2.83 6.58 -8.06
CA SER A 144 4.26 6.56 -8.35
C SER A 144 4.65 7.70 -9.29
N HIS A 145 5.93 8.07 -9.22
CA HIS A 145 6.66 8.91 -10.18
C HIS A 145 7.81 8.12 -10.85
N ASP A 146 7.81 6.79 -10.68
CA ASP A 146 8.83 5.92 -11.23
C ASP A 146 8.76 5.82 -12.75
N ASP A 147 9.77 5.19 -13.33
CA ASP A 147 9.89 4.98 -14.78
C ASP A 147 8.68 4.22 -15.35
N SER A 148 8.32 4.57 -16.57
CA SER A 148 7.20 3.96 -17.31
C SER A 148 7.34 2.44 -17.47
N LYS A 149 8.57 1.90 -17.43
CA LYS A 149 8.82 0.44 -17.50
C LYS A 149 8.06 -0.36 -16.44
N TYR A 150 7.82 0.23 -15.27
CA TYR A 150 7.08 -0.41 -14.18
C TYR A 150 5.56 -0.39 -14.39
N PHE A 151 5.06 0.49 -15.27
CA PHE A 151 3.62 0.62 -15.52
C PHE A 151 3.04 -0.56 -16.30
N ALA A 152 3.89 -1.34 -16.96
CA ALA A 152 3.46 -2.55 -17.67
C ALA A 152 2.79 -3.59 -16.76
N THR A 153 3.06 -3.57 -15.46
CA THR A 153 2.45 -4.48 -14.47
C THR A 153 1.04 -4.05 -14.05
N ALA A 154 0.65 -2.80 -14.31
CA ALA A 154 -0.65 -2.27 -13.95
C ALA A 154 -1.74 -2.68 -14.96
N ASP A 155 -2.95 -2.97 -14.48
CA ASP A 155 -4.10 -3.20 -15.35
C ASP A 155 -4.62 -1.90 -15.94
N ARG A 156 -4.59 -0.83 -15.15
CA ARG A 156 -5.07 0.50 -15.49
C ARG A 156 -4.08 1.56 -15.05
N ILE A 157 -3.82 2.52 -15.92
CA ILE A 157 -2.91 3.64 -15.66
C ILE A 157 -3.68 4.95 -15.81
N VAL A 158 -3.67 5.75 -14.75
CA VAL A 158 -4.39 7.03 -14.71
C VAL A 158 -3.41 8.17 -14.43
N LYS A 159 -3.33 9.10 -15.36
CA LYS A 159 -2.62 10.37 -15.16
C LYS A 159 -3.51 11.34 -14.40
N MET A 160 -2.97 11.92 -13.34
CA MET A 160 -3.65 12.95 -12.57
C MET A 160 -2.92 14.28 -12.69
N ASP A 161 -3.60 15.28 -13.24
CA ASP A 161 -3.08 16.62 -13.44
C ASP A 161 -4.14 17.66 -13.03
N MET A 162 -3.78 18.59 -12.14
CA MET A 162 -4.64 19.66 -11.63
C MET A 162 -6.06 19.21 -11.24
N GLY A 163 -6.15 18.04 -10.58
CA GLY A 163 -7.43 17.47 -10.13
C GLY A 163 -8.22 16.72 -11.21
N LYS A 164 -7.76 16.71 -12.47
CA LYS A 164 -8.36 15.93 -13.56
C LYS A 164 -7.66 14.58 -13.67
N MET A 165 -8.47 13.54 -13.90
CA MET A 165 -7.99 12.19 -14.15
C MET A 165 -8.18 11.83 -15.62
N THR A 166 -7.13 11.34 -16.27
CA THR A 166 -7.16 10.87 -17.65
C THR A 166 -6.64 9.44 -17.68
N ASP A 167 -7.42 8.53 -18.25
CA ASP A 167 -6.98 7.15 -18.48
C ASP A 167 -5.99 7.14 -19.65
N ILE A 168 -4.77 6.70 -19.39
CA ILE A 168 -3.68 6.62 -20.37
C ILE A 168 -3.19 5.19 -20.56
N THR A 169 -3.98 4.19 -20.15
CA THR A 169 -3.59 2.78 -20.18
C THR A 169 -3.14 2.32 -21.56
N ASN A 170 -3.92 2.66 -22.61
CA ASN A 170 -3.60 2.25 -23.97
C ASN A 170 -2.34 2.94 -24.53
N GLU A 171 -2.13 4.21 -24.19
CA GLU A 171 -0.94 4.97 -24.62
C GLU A 171 0.35 4.36 -24.03
N MET A 172 0.29 3.94 -22.76
CA MET A 172 1.45 3.43 -22.03
C MET A 172 1.76 1.95 -22.30
N LYS A 173 0.79 1.18 -22.80
CA LYS A 173 0.98 -0.24 -23.16
C LYS A 173 1.35 -0.45 -24.63
N SER A 174 1.23 0.58 -25.45
CA SER A 174 1.57 0.54 -26.89
C SER A 174 3.01 0.94 -27.19
N ASN A 175 3.75 1.42 -26.21
CA ASN A 175 5.16 1.80 -26.27
C ASN A 175 6.01 0.77 -25.49
#